data_05a53570f4966bc3e1def3df06017716
#
_entry.id   05a53570f4966bc3e1def3df06017716
#
_cell.length_a   1.000
_cell.length_b   1.000
_cell.length_c   1.000
_cell.angle_alpha   90.00
_cell.angle_beta   90.00
_cell.angle_gamma   90.00
#
_symmetry.space_group_name_H-M   'P 1'
#
loop_
_entity.id
_entity.type
_entity.pdbx_description
1 polymer ?
#
loop_
_entity_poly.entity_id
_entity_poly.type
_entity_poly.pdbx_seq_one_letter_code
_entity_poly.pdbx_strand_id
1 'polypeptide(L)'
;MATKSSKSYAEQLNRTNVMLDGLRANAATIQKRGLDDVFFDRLQKGLERSIALNTEQEKLKADLKIKTDELMNEMAVLAKLYAEAKKLVKIEFPKEQWVEFGLTDKR
;
A
#
# COMPACT_ATOMS: atom_id res chain seq x y z
N MET A 1 -12.91 2.19 14.37
CA MET A 1 -12.51 1.82 13.96
C MET A 1 -12.03 1.37 12.71
N ALA A 2 -10.93 1.55 12.45
CA ALA A 2 -10.30 1.32 11.21
C ALA A 2 -10.25 -0.12 10.82
N THR A 3 -10.45 -0.95 11.76
CA THR A 3 -10.28 -2.35 11.54
C THR A 3 -11.19 -2.95 10.51
N LYS A 4 -12.28 -2.29 10.24
CA LYS A 4 -13.22 -2.85 9.29
C LYS A 4 -13.24 -2.11 7.98
N SER A 5 -12.12 -1.50 7.65
CA SER A 5 -12.10 -0.61 6.50
C SER A 5 -12.53 -1.28 5.20
N SER A 6 -12.06 -2.50 4.89
CA SER A 6 -12.44 -3.10 3.62
C SER A 6 -13.91 -3.50 3.59
N LYS A 7 -14.41 -4.04 4.70
CA LYS A 7 -15.82 -4.37 4.78
C LYS A 7 -16.66 -3.12 4.74
N SER A 8 -16.22 -2.09 5.48
CA SER A 8 -16.88 -0.81 5.51
C SER A 8 -16.93 -0.16 4.13
N TYR A 9 -15.83 -0.29 3.39
CA TYR A 9 -15.73 0.24 2.05
C TYR A 9 -16.77 -0.42 1.13
N ALA A 10 -16.80 -1.75 1.12
CA ALA A 10 -17.73 -2.48 0.27
C ALA A 10 -19.18 -2.17 0.61
N GLU A 11 -19.47 -2.10 1.91
CA GLU A 11 -20.82 -1.79 2.35
C GLU A 11 -21.23 -0.39 1.93
N GLN A 12 -20.32 0.57 2.06
CA GLN A 12 -20.64 1.93 1.70
C GLN A 12 -20.89 2.07 0.21
N LEU A 13 -20.09 1.40 -0.62
CA LEU A 13 -20.32 1.44 -2.05
C LEU A 13 -21.67 0.84 -2.41
N ASN A 14 -21.99 -0.28 -1.79
CA ASN A 14 -23.26 -0.95 -2.08
C ASN A 14 -24.44 -0.08 -1.66
N ARG A 15 -24.37 0.51 -0.48
CA ARG A 15 -25.44 1.40 -0.01
C ARG A 15 -25.61 2.58 -0.94
N THR A 16 -24.51 3.14 -1.39
CA THR A 16 -24.58 4.30 -2.28
C THR A 16 -25.16 3.94 -3.62
N ASN A 17 -24.80 2.75 -4.15
CA ASN A 17 -25.41 2.30 -5.41
C ASN A 17 -26.92 2.15 -5.28
N VAL A 18 -27.36 1.50 -4.21
CA VAL A 18 -28.78 1.29 -3.98
C VAL A 18 -29.49 2.63 -3.83
N MET A 19 -28.87 3.55 -3.09
CA MET A 19 -29.43 4.87 -2.90
C MET A 19 -29.58 5.59 -4.23
N LEU A 20 -28.52 5.55 -5.04
CA LEU A 20 -28.53 6.24 -6.33
C LEU A 20 -29.60 5.66 -7.26
N ASP A 21 -29.74 4.33 -7.28
CA ASP A 21 -30.76 3.70 -8.10
C ASP A 21 -32.16 4.15 -7.66
N GLY A 22 -32.37 4.20 -6.36
CA GLY A 22 -33.65 4.64 -5.82
C GLY A 22 -33.95 6.10 -6.13
N LEU A 23 -32.92 6.94 -6.03
CA LEU A 23 -33.09 8.35 -6.33
C LEU A 23 -33.46 8.55 -7.80
N ARG A 24 -32.80 7.84 -8.69
CA ARG A 24 -33.08 7.97 -10.11
C ARG A 24 -34.47 7.46 -10.46
N ALA A 25 -34.89 6.38 -9.81
CA ALA A 25 -36.21 5.83 -10.05
C ALA A 25 -37.30 6.77 -9.56
N ASN A 26 -36.99 7.63 -8.59
CA ASN A 26 -37.95 8.53 -8.00
C ASN A 26 -37.57 9.99 -8.21
N ALA A 27 -36.89 10.26 -9.32
CA ALA A 27 -36.33 11.57 -9.57
C ALA A 27 -37.35 12.70 -9.49
N ALA A 28 -38.55 12.49 -10.08
CA ALA A 28 -39.55 13.53 -10.08
C ALA A 28 -39.96 13.95 -8.67
N THR A 29 -40.06 13.01 -7.77
CA THR A 29 -40.47 13.30 -6.41
C THR A 29 -39.34 13.95 -5.61
N ILE A 30 -38.14 13.37 -5.70
CA ILE A 30 -37.04 13.83 -4.86
C ILE A 30 -36.48 15.17 -5.32
N GLN A 31 -36.70 15.50 -6.59
CA GLN A 31 -36.26 16.78 -7.13
C GLN A 31 -36.85 17.94 -6.33
N LYS A 32 -38.03 17.75 -5.80
CA LYS A 32 -38.68 18.80 -5.02
C LYS A 32 -37.90 19.14 -3.75
N ARG A 33 -37.03 18.25 -3.32
CA ARG A 33 -36.18 18.48 -2.15
C ARG A 33 -34.79 18.95 -2.53
N GLY A 34 -34.57 19.24 -3.81
CA GLY A 34 -33.28 19.76 -4.23
C GLY A 34 -32.29 18.71 -4.73
N LEU A 35 -32.68 17.43 -4.77
CA LEU A 35 -31.81 16.41 -5.29
C LEU A 35 -32.13 16.17 -6.76
N ASP A 36 -31.28 16.72 -7.59
CA ASP A 36 -31.53 16.70 -9.04
C ASP A 36 -30.42 15.93 -9.77
N ASP A 37 -30.40 16.02 -11.08
CA ASP A 37 -29.42 15.31 -11.89
C ASP A 37 -28.00 15.70 -11.55
N VAL A 38 -27.77 16.95 -11.17
CA VAL A 38 -26.43 17.38 -10.80
C VAL A 38 -25.99 16.61 -9.54
N PHE A 39 -26.88 16.46 -8.59
CA PHE A 39 -26.56 15.72 -7.39
C PHE A 39 -26.34 14.24 -7.71
N PHE A 40 -27.17 13.66 -8.57
CA PHE A 40 -27.03 12.26 -8.95
C PHE A 40 -25.67 12.03 -9.62
N ASP A 41 -25.26 12.96 -10.47
CA ASP A 41 -23.96 12.87 -11.12
C ASP A 41 -22.82 12.93 -10.11
N ARG A 42 -22.97 13.77 -9.09
CA ARG A 42 -21.95 13.86 -8.06
C ARG A 42 -21.82 12.55 -7.29
N LEU A 43 -22.94 11.91 -7.00
CA LEU A 43 -22.92 10.61 -6.35
C LEU A 43 -22.26 9.57 -7.26
N GLN A 44 -22.62 9.57 -8.54
CA GLN A 44 -22.06 8.62 -9.49
C GLN A 44 -20.54 8.80 -9.59
N LYS A 45 -20.10 10.04 -9.73
CA LYS A 45 -18.68 10.31 -9.85
C LYS A 45 -17.92 9.97 -8.57
N GLY A 46 -18.57 10.19 -7.43
CA GLY A 46 -17.97 9.80 -6.16
C GLY A 46 -17.76 8.30 -6.07
N LEU A 47 -18.73 7.53 -6.55
CA LEU A 47 -18.60 6.09 -6.58
C LEU A 47 -17.44 5.67 -7.48
N GLU A 48 -17.41 6.22 -8.68
CA GLU A 48 -16.38 5.87 -9.64
C GLU A 48 -15.00 6.26 -9.14
N ARG A 49 -14.90 7.43 -8.55
CA ARG A 49 -13.61 7.89 -8.00
C ARG A 49 -13.16 7.00 -6.86
N SER A 50 -14.09 6.61 -5.98
CA SER A 50 -13.76 5.74 -4.86
C SER A 50 -13.25 4.40 -5.32
N ILE A 51 -13.88 3.84 -6.35
CA ILE A 51 -13.45 2.56 -6.90
C ILE A 51 -12.07 2.68 -7.51
N ALA A 52 -11.84 3.77 -8.26
CA ALA A 52 -10.54 3.99 -8.89
C ALA A 52 -9.43 4.13 -7.84
N LEU A 53 -9.71 4.86 -6.77
CA LEU A 53 -8.73 5.04 -5.71
C LEU A 53 -8.42 3.73 -5.02
N ASN A 54 -9.43 2.90 -4.81
CA ASN A 54 -9.20 1.61 -4.19
C ASN A 54 -8.33 0.71 -5.07
N THR A 55 -8.58 0.75 -6.39
CA THR A 55 -7.78 -0.02 -7.33
C THR A 55 -6.33 0.43 -7.29
N GLU A 56 -6.10 1.74 -7.24
CA GLU A 56 -4.74 2.27 -7.15
C GLU A 56 -4.07 1.85 -5.86
N GLN A 57 -4.82 1.87 -4.78
CA GLN A 57 -4.30 1.47 -3.49
C GLN A 57 -3.85 0.01 -3.48
N GLU A 58 -4.68 -0.86 -4.08
CA GLU A 58 -4.33 -2.27 -4.15
C GLU A 58 -3.08 -2.50 -5.00
N LYS A 59 -2.97 -1.74 -6.08
CA LYS A 59 -1.78 -1.83 -6.92
C LYS A 59 -0.53 -1.40 -6.15
N LEU A 60 -0.64 -0.33 -5.39
CA LEU A 60 0.49 0.15 -4.60
C LEU A 60 0.90 -0.85 -3.53
N LYS A 61 -0.07 -1.53 -2.93
CA LYS A 61 0.24 -2.57 -1.96
C LYS A 61 1.01 -3.71 -2.60
N ALA A 62 0.58 -4.11 -3.80
CA ALA A 62 1.27 -5.18 -4.52
C ALA A 62 2.68 -4.76 -4.89
N ASP A 63 2.83 -3.52 -5.37
CA ASP A 63 4.16 -3.00 -5.73
C ASP A 63 5.06 -2.93 -4.51
N LEU A 64 4.50 -2.51 -3.38
CA LEU A 64 5.28 -2.43 -2.16
C LEU A 64 5.79 -3.81 -1.74
N LYS A 65 4.93 -4.81 -1.85
CA LYS A 65 5.33 -6.16 -1.49
C LYS A 65 6.49 -6.65 -2.37
N ILE A 66 6.40 -6.37 -3.66
CA ILE A 66 7.46 -6.75 -4.58
C ILE A 66 8.78 -6.06 -4.19
N LYS A 67 8.71 -4.78 -3.89
CA LYS A 67 9.91 -4.03 -3.49
C LYS A 67 10.48 -4.54 -2.19
N THR A 68 9.62 -4.90 -1.26
CA THR A 68 10.07 -5.45 0.00
C THR A 68 10.83 -6.76 -0.23
N ASP A 69 10.28 -7.62 -1.10
CA ASP A 69 10.93 -8.89 -1.42
C ASP A 69 12.29 -8.65 -2.08
N GLU A 70 12.34 -7.70 -3.02
CA GLU A 70 13.59 -7.37 -3.68
C GLU A 70 14.62 -6.86 -2.69
N LEU A 71 14.19 -6.00 -1.78
CA LEU A 71 15.10 -5.47 -0.77
C LEU A 71 15.63 -6.58 0.13
N MET A 72 14.74 -7.45 0.59
CA MET A 72 15.15 -8.54 1.46
C MET A 72 16.15 -9.46 0.77
N ASN A 73 15.89 -9.74 -0.51
CA ASN A 73 16.83 -10.59 -1.27
C ASN A 73 18.19 -9.92 -1.41
N GLU A 74 18.18 -8.63 -1.69
CA GLU A 74 19.46 -7.91 -1.85
C GLU A 74 20.21 -7.83 -0.52
N MET A 75 19.47 -7.64 0.57
CA MET A 75 20.10 -7.61 1.90
C MET A 75 20.75 -8.94 2.22
N ALA A 76 20.15 -10.03 1.79
CA ALA A 76 20.73 -11.35 2.00
C ALA A 76 22.04 -11.52 1.21
N VAL A 77 22.05 -11.03 -0.03
CA VAL A 77 23.25 -11.06 -0.84
C VAL A 77 24.35 -10.21 -0.19
N LEU A 78 23.96 -9.02 0.25
CA LEU A 78 24.90 -8.12 0.90
C LEU A 78 25.52 -8.77 2.15
N ALA A 79 24.69 -9.45 2.94
CA ALA A 79 25.20 -10.10 4.14
C ALA A 79 26.23 -11.18 3.82
N LYS A 80 26.01 -11.92 2.75
CA LYS A 80 26.95 -12.93 2.35
C LYS A 80 28.28 -12.33 1.89
N LEU A 81 28.20 -11.26 1.12
CA LEU A 81 29.40 -10.57 0.65
C LEU A 81 30.18 -10.00 1.82
N TYR A 82 29.45 -9.42 2.77
CA TYR A 82 30.09 -8.86 3.95
C TYR A 82 30.80 -9.97 4.74
N ALA A 83 30.14 -11.10 4.94
CA ALA A 83 30.72 -12.21 5.70
C ALA A 83 31.97 -12.72 5.01
N GLU A 84 31.95 -12.80 3.69
CA GLU A 84 33.10 -13.25 2.92
C GLU A 84 34.27 -12.28 3.08
N ALA A 85 33.99 -10.98 2.95
CA ALA A 85 35.03 -9.96 3.12
C ALA A 85 35.60 -9.99 4.53
N LYS A 86 34.74 -10.13 5.52
CA LYS A 86 35.17 -10.18 6.92
C LYS A 86 36.12 -11.35 7.15
N LYS A 87 35.78 -12.50 6.57
CA LYS A 87 36.60 -13.70 6.73
C LYS A 87 37.98 -13.48 6.15
N LEU A 88 38.05 -12.90 4.96
CA LEU A 88 39.32 -12.68 4.30
C LEU A 88 40.16 -11.62 4.99
N VAL A 89 39.51 -10.59 5.50
CA VAL A 89 40.22 -9.58 6.26
C VAL A 89 40.88 -10.19 7.50
N LYS A 90 40.17 -11.07 8.18
CA LYS A 90 40.73 -11.68 9.38
C LYS A 90 41.88 -12.63 9.07
N ILE A 91 41.91 -13.18 7.88
CA ILE A 91 43.02 -14.03 7.47
C ILE A 91 44.22 -13.17 7.06
N GLU A 92 43.97 -12.11 6.32
CA GLU A 92 45.04 -11.36 5.70
C GLU A 92 45.67 -10.31 6.61
N PHE A 93 44.94 -9.76 7.55
CA PHE A 93 45.40 -8.63 8.36
C PHE A 93 45.51 -8.98 9.83
N PRO A 94 46.50 -8.40 10.52
CA PRO A 94 46.58 -8.63 11.95
C PRO A 94 45.42 -7.98 12.68
N LYS A 95 45.10 -8.50 13.83
CA LYS A 95 43.95 -8.07 14.62
C LYS A 95 43.91 -6.55 14.83
N GLU A 96 45.09 -5.97 15.00
CA GLU A 96 45.18 -4.52 15.26
C GLU A 96 44.61 -3.70 14.13
N GLN A 97 44.58 -4.25 12.92
CA GLN A 97 44.05 -3.53 11.77
C GLN A 97 42.58 -3.79 11.53
N TRP A 98 41.99 -4.73 12.24
CA TRP A 98 40.58 -5.06 12.01
C TRP A 98 39.65 -3.86 12.19
N VAL A 99 40.03 -2.97 13.11
CA VAL A 99 39.19 -1.81 13.39
C VAL A 99 39.02 -0.90 12.16
N GLU A 100 40.03 -0.92 11.27
CA GLU A 100 39.93 -0.13 10.04
C GLU A 100 38.77 -0.60 9.18
N PHE A 101 38.39 -1.85 9.34
CA PHE A 101 37.29 -2.44 8.56
C PHE A 101 35.99 -2.49 9.36
N GLY A 102 35.98 -1.80 10.49
CA GLY A 102 34.80 -1.77 11.33
C GLY A 102 34.56 -3.03 12.13
N LEU A 103 35.58 -3.88 12.24
CA LEU A 103 35.43 -5.13 12.97
C LEU A 103 35.92 -4.98 14.39
N THR A 104 35.05 -5.31 15.33
CA THR A 104 35.38 -5.19 16.75
C THR A 104 35.38 -6.56 17.43
N ASP A 105 35.31 -7.61 16.64
CA ASP A 105 35.30 -8.98 17.18
C ASP A 105 36.61 -9.29 17.88
N LYS A 106 36.52 -10.17 18.80
CA LYS A 106 37.73 -10.55 19.50
C LYS A 106 38.52 -11.62 18.79
N ARG A 107 37.94 -12.23 17.82
CA ARG A 107 38.68 -13.25 17.12
C ARG A 107 38.52 -13.09 15.62
#